data_f78759d35ad9d246c39da14beb059285
#
_entry.id   f78759d35ad9d246c39da14beb059285
#
_cell.length_a   1.000
_cell.length_b   1.000
_cell.length_c   1.000
_cell.angle_alpha   90.00
_cell.angle_beta   90.00
_cell.angle_gamma   90.00
#
_symmetry.space_group_name_H-M   'P 1'
#
loop_
_entity.id
_entity.type
_entity.pdbx_description
1 polymer ?
#
loop_
_entity_poly.entity_id
_entity_poly.type
_entity_poly.pdbx_seq_one_letter_code
_entity_poly.pdbx_strand_id
1 'polypeptide(L)'
;MKILSSFMNQITLTKPDDWHLHLRDGGEMRSVVGMTARQMARAIIMPNLSPPVKTAEEAVAYREEIVKALSKSSGFNPLMTLCLTDKTTQKHIIDASNEKHVYAVKLYPAGVTTNSDSGVTSLTKAYPAIEQMQKEG
;
A
#
# COMPACT_ATOMS: atom_id res chain seq x y z
N MET A 1 36.53 -38.43 21.38
CA MET A 1 35.66 -37.94 20.27
C MET A 1 35.14 -36.58 20.67
N LYS A 2 35.74 -35.48 20.14
CA LYS A 2 35.34 -34.11 20.44
C LYS A 2 34.08 -33.81 19.62
N ILE A 3 32.97 -33.56 20.31
CA ILE A 3 31.74 -33.05 19.69
C ILE A 3 32.06 -31.62 19.26
N LEU A 4 32.19 -31.39 17.96
CA LEU A 4 32.20 -30.05 17.36
C LEU A 4 30.83 -29.45 17.60
N SER A 5 30.72 -28.52 18.57
CA SER A 5 29.56 -27.67 18.71
C SER A 5 29.46 -26.85 17.43
N SER A 6 28.45 -27.09 16.60
CA SER A 6 28.16 -26.25 15.48
C SER A 6 27.76 -24.89 16.04
N PHE A 7 28.60 -23.89 15.89
CA PHE A 7 28.20 -22.50 16.10
C PHE A 7 27.12 -22.17 15.06
N MET A 8 25.86 -22.22 15.45
CA MET A 8 24.82 -21.68 14.63
C MET A 8 24.99 -20.16 14.62
N ASN A 9 25.47 -19.64 13.50
CA ASN A 9 25.52 -18.20 13.29
C ASN A 9 24.08 -17.69 13.19
N GLN A 10 23.60 -17.09 14.27
CA GLN A 10 22.26 -16.51 14.33
C GLN A 10 22.38 -14.98 14.24
N ILE A 11 21.60 -14.40 13.34
CA ILE A 11 21.43 -12.94 13.23
C ILE A 11 20.00 -12.61 13.63
N THR A 12 19.84 -11.70 14.58
CA THR A 12 18.54 -11.15 14.96
C THR A 12 18.37 -9.77 14.31
N LEU A 13 17.31 -9.61 13.53
CA LEU A 13 16.97 -8.37 12.85
C LEU A 13 15.58 -7.90 13.27
N THR A 14 15.36 -6.58 13.28
CA THR A 14 14.00 -6.04 13.31
C THR A 14 13.27 -6.47 12.05
N LYS A 15 12.02 -6.93 12.18
CA LYS A 15 11.21 -7.34 11.04
C LYS A 15 11.07 -6.16 10.09
N PRO A 16 11.47 -6.28 8.81
CA PRO A 16 11.52 -5.14 7.88
C PRO A 16 10.14 -4.69 7.42
N ASP A 17 10.09 -3.50 6.85
CA ASP A 17 8.93 -2.97 6.14
C ASP A 17 9.20 -2.97 4.62
N ASP A 18 8.14 -3.14 3.84
CA ASP A 18 8.16 -2.98 2.39
C ASP A 18 7.48 -1.66 2.00
N TRP A 19 8.22 -0.73 1.43
CA TRP A 19 7.71 0.59 1.08
C TRP A 19 7.10 0.69 -0.32
N HIS A 20 6.95 -0.43 -1.07
CA HIS A 20 6.39 -0.43 -2.42
C HIS A 20 5.86 -1.80 -2.84
N LEU A 21 4.73 -2.23 -2.30
CA LEU A 21 4.18 -3.56 -2.53
C LEU A 21 2.97 -3.53 -3.47
N HIS A 22 3.06 -4.26 -4.58
CA HIS A 22 1.94 -4.54 -5.47
C HIS A 22 1.35 -5.92 -5.16
N LEU A 23 0.24 -5.96 -4.44
CA LEU A 23 -0.47 -7.21 -4.13
C LEU A 23 -1.47 -7.63 -5.22
N ARG A 24 -1.90 -6.70 -6.07
CA ARG A 24 -3.06 -6.87 -6.96
C ARG A 24 -4.34 -7.07 -6.12
N ASP A 25 -5.34 -7.75 -6.68
CA ASP A 25 -6.60 -8.05 -6.01
C ASP A 25 -7.01 -9.52 -6.17
N GLY A 26 -8.19 -9.89 -5.69
CA GLY A 26 -8.81 -11.17 -5.93
C GLY A 26 -7.91 -12.39 -5.64
N GLY A 27 -7.84 -13.30 -6.59
CA GLY A 27 -7.07 -14.54 -6.47
C GLY A 27 -5.56 -14.34 -6.40
N GLU A 28 -5.03 -13.37 -7.16
CA GLU A 28 -3.60 -13.05 -7.17
C GLU A 28 -3.16 -12.56 -5.79
N MET A 29 -3.86 -11.59 -5.22
CA MET A 29 -3.59 -11.07 -3.88
C MET A 29 -3.62 -12.19 -2.83
N ARG A 30 -4.65 -13.03 -2.85
CA ARG A 30 -4.78 -14.14 -1.88
C ARG A 30 -3.64 -15.15 -1.97
N SER A 31 -3.07 -15.36 -3.16
CA SER A 31 -1.98 -16.31 -3.37
C SER A 31 -0.63 -15.81 -2.84
N VAL A 32 -0.39 -14.50 -2.82
CA VAL A 32 0.93 -13.91 -2.51
C VAL A 32 1.02 -13.22 -1.15
N VAL A 33 -0.10 -12.70 -0.61
CA VAL A 33 -0.07 -11.88 0.61
C VAL A 33 0.54 -12.59 1.82
N GLY A 34 0.29 -13.89 1.96
CA GLY A 34 0.86 -14.70 3.03
C GLY A 34 2.39 -14.81 2.96
N MET A 35 2.99 -14.72 1.77
CA MET A 35 4.45 -14.74 1.60
C MET A 35 5.06 -13.44 2.13
N THR A 36 4.51 -12.29 1.76
CA THR A 36 4.94 -10.99 2.27
C THR A 36 4.75 -10.89 3.79
N ALA A 37 3.59 -11.29 4.30
CA ALA A 37 3.26 -11.21 5.72
C ALA A 37 4.21 -12.03 6.63
N ARG A 38 4.82 -13.10 6.11
CA ARG A 38 5.85 -13.84 6.85
C ARG A 38 7.15 -13.07 7.00
N GLN A 39 7.50 -12.23 6.02
CA GLN A 39 8.78 -11.56 5.95
C GLN A 39 8.72 -10.10 6.44
N MET A 40 7.64 -9.38 6.12
CA MET A 40 7.49 -7.96 6.39
C MET A 40 6.55 -7.70 7.57
N ALA A 41 6.85 -6.68 8.39
CA ALA A 41 5.98 -6.21 9.45
C ALA A 41 4.85 -5.35 8.89
N ARG A 42 5.20 -4.45 7.98
CA ARG A 42 4.29 -3.52 7.31
C ARG A 42 4.64 -3.44 5.83
N ALA A 43 3.68 -3.01 5.02
CA ALA A 43 3.98 -2.62 3.65
C ALA A 43 3.09 -1.47 3.19
N ILE A 44 3.64 -0.58 2.38
CA ILE A 44 2.89 0.42 1.62
C ILE A 44 2.25 -0.29 0.42
N ILE A 45 0.93 -0.40 0.44
CA ILE A 45 0.16 -1.10 -0.58
C ILE A 45 -0.13 -0.16 -1.74
N MET A 46 0.32 -0.55 -2.92
CA MET A 46 0.13 0.25 -4.12
C MET A 46 -1.31 0.21 -4.62
N PRO A 47 -1.87 1.37 -5.03
CA PRO A 47 -3.28 1.52 -5.37
C PRO A 47 -3.61 1.17 -6.84
N ASN A 48 -2.63 0.68 -7.60
CA ASN A 48 -2.72 0.42 -9.05
C ASN A 48 -3.50 -0.86 -9.34
N LEU A 49 -4.76 -0.90 -9.00
CA LEU A 49 -5.71 -1.96 -9.38
C LEU A 49 -6.45 -1.62 -10.68
N SER A 50 -7.40 -2.43 -11.07
CA SER A 50 -8.31 -2.18 -12.17
C SER A 50 -9.76 -2.45 -11.72
N PRO A 51 -10.52 -1.40 -11.31
CA PRO A 51 -10.17 0.03 -11.24
C PRO A 51 -9.19 0.36 -10.11
N PRO A 52 -8.44 1.50 -10.19
CA PRO A 52 -7.52 1.91 -9.12
C PRO A 52 -8.25 2.40 -7.87
N VAL A 53 -7.59 2.26 -6.71
CA VAL A 53 -8.08 2.77 -5.42
C VAL A 53 -7.90 4.30 -5.38
N LYS A 54 -8.99 5.06 -5.25
CA LYS A 54 -9.02 6.53 -5.36
C LYS A 54 -9.62 7.24 -4.16
N THR A 55 -10.35 6.53 -3.32
CA THR A 55 -11.02 7.09 -2.15
C THR A 55 -10.65 6.35 -0.86
N ALA A 56 -10.91 6.99 0.28
CA ALA A 56 -10.66 6.38 1.58
C ALA A 56 -11.50 5.10 1.77
N GLU A 57 -12.77 5.10 1.34
CA GLU A 57 -13.66 3.95 1.41
C GLU A 57 -13.14 2.77 0.59
N GLU A 58 -12.67 3.04 -0.65
CA GLU A 58 -12.08 2.01 -1.50
C GLU A 58 -10.80 1.42 -0.87
N ALA A 59 -9.98 2.27 -0.23
CA ALA A 59 -8.77 1.84 0.47
C ALA A 59 -9.10 0.96 1.69
N VAL A 60 -10.11 1.31 2.45
CA VAL A 60 -10.59 0.50 3.59
C VAL A 60 -11.11 -0.85 3.11
N ALA A 61 -11.95 -0.87 2.06
CA ALA A 61 -12.48 -2.09 1.49
C ALA A 61 -11.35 -3.02 1.00
N TYR A 62 -10.38 -2.47 0.27
CA TYR A 62 -9.21 -3.24 -0.19
C TYR A 62 -8.38 -3.77 0.98
N ARG A 63 -8.16 -2.96 2.02
CA ARG A 63 -7.48 -3.41 3.23
C ARG A 63 -8.19 -4.57 3.91
N GLU A 64 -9.51 -4.53 4.00
CA GLU A 64 -10.30 -5.62 4.58
C GLU A 64 -10.13 -6.93 3.82
N GLU A 65 -10.08 -6.88 2.48
CA GLU A 65 -9.82 -8.06 1.65
C GLU A 65 -8.43 -8.65 1.92
N ILE A 66 -7.41 -7.78 2.03
CA ILE A 66 -6.05 -8.18 2.37
C ILE A 66 -6.02 -8.87 3.75
N VAL A 67 -6.63 -8.24 4.75
CA VAL A 67 -6.66 -8.78 6.12
C VAL A 67 -7.42 -10.10 6.20
N LYS A 68 -8.54 -10.24 5.47
CA LYS A 68 -9.30 -11.51 5.38
C LYS A 68 -8.49 -12.65 4.76
N ALA A 69 -7.54 -12.33 3.87
CA ALA A 69 -6.69 -13.33 3.23
C ALA A 69 -5.51 -13.77 4.10
N LEU A 70 -5.24 -13.07 5.20
CA LEU A 70 -4.17 -13.40 6.15
C LEU A 70 -4.64 -14.40 7.21
N SER A 71 -3.68 -15.12 7.81
CA SER A 71 -3.96 -15.93 9.01
C SER A 71 -4.35 -15.03 10.18
N LYS A 72 -5.21 -15.51 11.09
CA LYS A 72 -5.61 -14.77 12.30
C LYS A 72 -4.45 -14.38 13.21
N SER A 73 -3.33 -15.09 13.14
CA SER A 73 -2.11 -14.81 13.89
C SER A 73 -1.13 -13.90 13.17
N SER A 74 -1.49 -13.40 11.98
CA SER A 74 -0.61 -12.49 11.22
C SER A 74 -0.51 -11.14 11.90
N GLY A 75 0.72 -10.71 12.19
CA GLY A 75 1.02 -9.36 12.66
C GLY A 75 1.31 -8.36 11.52
N PHE A 76 1.08 -8.75 10.27
CA PHE A 76 1.31 -7.88 9.12
C PHE A 76 0.31 -6.73 9.08
N ASN A 77 0.80 -5.51 8.89
CA ASN A 77 -0.04 -4.32 8.80
C ASN A 77 0.06 -3.69 7.40
N PRO A 78 -0.97 -3.81 6.54
CA PRO A 78 -1.03 -3.11 5.26
C PRO A 78 -1.33 -1.62 5.48
N LEU A 79 -0.45 -0.76 4.96
CA LEU A 79 -0.56 0.71 4.95
C LEU A 79 -1.10 1.12 3.59
N MET A 80 -2.33 1.64 3.55
CA MET A 80 -3.03 1.88 2.30
C MET A 80 -2.62 3.19 1.65
N THR A 81 -2.76 3.25 0.32
CA THR A 81 -2.52 4.46 -0.48
C THR A 81 -3.63 4.69 -1.47
N LEU A 82 -3.81 5.94 -1.87
CA LEU A 82 -4.72 6.32 -2.94
C LEU A 82 -3.96 6.60 -4.24
N CYS A 83 -4.62 6.40 -5.37
CA CYS A 83 -4.13 6.80 -6.67
C CYS A 83 -4.53 8.26 -6.94
N LEU A 84 -3.55 9.14 -7.16
CA LEU A 84 -3.81 10.50 -7.59
C LEU A 84 -4.23 10.52 -9.06
N THR A 85 -5.33 11.19 -9.35
CA THR A 85 -5.90 11.33 -10.69
C THR A 85 -6.26 12.78 -10.98
N ASP A 86 -6.54 13.12 -12.22
CA ASP A 86 -7.08 14.43 -12.58
C ASP A 86 -8.41 14.78 -11.87
N LYS A 87 -9.11 13.79 -11.33
CA LYS A 87 -10.40 13.94 -10.64
C LYS A 87 -10.28 13.92 -9.11
N THR A 88 -9.07 13.81 -8.58
CA THR A 88 -8.85 13.83 -7.14
C THR A 88 -9.11 15.24 -6.60
N THR A 89 -10.04 15.35 -5.66
CA THR A 89 -10.44 16.61 -5.06
C THR A 89 -9.79 16.81 -3.69
N GLN A 90 -9.83 18.05 -3.17
CA GLN A 90 -9.43 18.35 -1.79
C GLN A 90 -10.21 17.50 -0.78
N LYS A 91 -11.51 17.27 -1.02
CA LYS A 91 -12.34 16.43 -0.15
C LYS A 91 -11.79 14.99 -0.07
N HIS A 92 -11.38 14.38 -1.19
CA HIS A 92 -10.75 13.04 -1.16
C HIS A 92 -9.53 13.00 -0.26
N ILE A 93 -8.72 14.08 -0.23
CA ILE A 93 -7.52 14.17 0.61
C ILE A 93 -7.90 14.33 2.09
N ILE A 94 -8.91 15.18 2.40
CA ILE A 94 -9.41 15.34 3.77
C ILE A 94 -10.00 14.02 4.29
N ASP A 95 -10.81 13.34 3.49
CA ASP A 95 -11.37 12.03 3.87
C ASP A 95 -10.25 11.00 4.12
N ALA A 96 -9.19 11.02 3.29
CA ALA A 96 -8.03 10.15 3.43
C ALA A 96 -7.22 10.46 4.69
N SER A 97 -7.00 11.73 5.03
CA SER A 97 -6.25 12.13 6.24
C SER A 97 -6.97 11.74 7.54
N ASN A 98 -8.31 11.67 7.50
CA ASN A 98 -9.13 11.20 8.62
C ASN A 98 -9.21 9.67 8.73
N GLU A 99 -8.73 8.94 7.72
CA GLU A 99 -8.76 7.48 7.72
C GLU A 99 -7.41 6.91 8.21
N LYS A 100 -7.42 6.31 9.40
CA LYS A 100 -6.22 5.80 10.09
C LYS A 100 -5.37 4.79 9.31
N HIS A 101 -5.89 4.24 8.23
CA HIS A 101 -5.21 3.21 7.43
C HIS A 101 -4.69 3.73 6.09
N VAL A 102 -4.97 5.00 5.74
CA VAL A 102 -4.43 5.66 4.55
C VAL A 102 -3.24 6.52 4.93
N TYR A 103 -2.12 6.33 4.28
CA TYR A 103 -0.83 6.94 4.67
C TYR A 103 -0.22 7.79 3.58
N ALA A 104 -0.63 7.61 2.33
CA ALA A 104 -0.04 8.32 1.21
C ALA A 104 -0.96 8.35 -0.01
N VAL A 105 -0.58 9.18 -0.96
CA VAL A 105 -1.20 9.26 -2.29
C VAL A 105 -0.12 9.04 -3.34
N LYS A 106 -0.36 8.15 -4.28
CA LYS A 106 0.58 7.78 -5.32
C LYS A 106 0.28 8.54 -6.61
N LEU A 107 1.25 9.31 -7.09
CA LEU A 107 1.19 10.01 -8.36
C LEU A 107 1.83 9.17 -9.46
N TYR A 108 1.12 9.00 -10.58
CA TYR A 108 1.65 8.57 -11.87
C TYR A 108 1.21 9.52 -12.97
N PRO A 109 2.06 9.81 -13.95
CA PRO A 109 1.59 10.32 -15.23
C PRO A 109 0.71 9.25 -15.92
N ALA A 110 -0.36 9.70 -16.58
CA ALA A 110 -1.28 8.78 -17.27
C ALA A 110 -0.55 7.95 -18.34
N GLY A 111 -0.81 6.64 -18.36
CA GLY A 111 -0.33 5.72 -19.39
C GLY A 111 1.15 5.30 -19.31
N VAL A 112 1.91 5.68 -18.25
CA VAL A 112 3.36 5.38 -18.18
C VAL A 112 3.70 4.03 -17.57
N THR A 113 2.74 3.36 -16.92
CA THR A 113 2.95 2.05 -16.28
C THR A 113 1.67 1.25 -16.23
N THR A 114 1.74 0.01 -15.74
CA THR A 114 0.59 -0.88 -15.62
C THR A 114 -0.52 -0.23 -14.78
N ASN A 115 -1.76 -0.27 -15.28
CA ASN A 115 -2.98 0.27 -14.65
C ASN A 115 -2.85 1.77 -14.27
N SER A 116 -2.18 2.57 -15.11
CA SER A 116 -1.99 4.01 -14.87
C SER A 116 -2.79 4.92 -15.82
N ASP A 117 -3.70 4.38 -16.62
CA ASP A 117 -4.50 5.15 -17.59
C ASP A 117 -5.33 6.26 -16.91
N SER A 118 -5.75 6.03 -15.67
CA SER A 118 -6.45 7.03 -14.84
C SER A 118 -5.52 8.01 -14.13
N GLY A 119 -4.20 7.95 -14.36
CA GLY A 119 -3.20 8.81 -13.72
C GLY A 119 -3.33 10.29 -14.07
N VAL A 120 -2.39 11.08 -13.58
CA VAL A 120 -2.37 12.53 -13.77
C VAL A 120 -1.94 12.87 -15.20
N THR A 121 -2.77 13.63 -15.93
CA THR A 121 -2.42 14.13 -17.28
C THR A 121 -1.69 15.46 -17.24
N SER A 122 -1.87 16.25 -16.17
CA SER A 122 -1.21 17.54 -15.94
C SER A 122 -1.07 17.79 -14.43
N LEU A 123 0.12 18.18 -13.99
CA LEU A 123 0.35 18.59 -12.59
C LEU A 123 -0.55 19.74 -12.15
N THR A 124 -0.88 20.68 -13.07
CA THR A 124 -1.78 21.78 -12.77
C THR A 124 -3.14 21.32 -12.28
N LYS A 125 -3.67 20.19 -12.81
CA LYS A 125 -4.92 19.61 -12.36
C LYS A 125 -4.81 18.97 -10.98
N ALA A 126 -3.63 18.47 -10.63
CA ALA A 126 -3.35 17.83 -9.36
C ALA A 126 -3.03 18.81 -8.21
N TYR A 127 -2.63 20.07 -8.51
CA TYR A 127 -2.22 21.05 -7.52
C TYR A 127 -3.22 21.24 -6.37
N PRO A 128 -4.55 21.37 -6.59
CA PRO A 128 -5.48 21.53 -5.47
C PRO A 128 -5.45 20.38 -4.47
N ALA A 129 -5.28 19.15 -4.95
CA ALA A 129 -5.13 17.98 -4.10
C ALA A 129 -3.78 17.96 -3.38
N ILE A 130 -2.69 18.30 -4.07
CA ILE A 130 -1.33 18.36 -3.51
C ILE A 130 -1.24 19.45 -2.43
N GLU A 131 -1.82 20.62 -2.67
CA GLU A 131 -1.89 21.71 -1.67
C GLU A 131 -2.69 21.27 -0.43
N GLN A 132 -3.76 20.49 -0.62
CA GLN A 132 -4.51 19.96 0.52
C GLN A 132 -3.69 18.92 1.28
N MET A 133 -2.95 18.05 0.60
CA MET A 133 -2.03 17.09 1.26
C MET A 133 -1.01 17.82 2.15
N GLN A 134 -0.45 18.95 1.67
CA GLN A 134 0.49 19.75 2.46
C GLN A 134 -0.16 20.33 3.75
N LYS A 135 -1.46 20.61 3.73
CA LYS A 135 -2.19 21.12 4.92
C LYS A 135 -2.51 20.04 5.93
N GLU A 136 -2.75 18.82 5.44
CA GLU A 136 -3.08 17.69 6.31
C GLU A 136 -1.86 17.04 6.97
N GLY A 137 -0.64 17.30 6.47
CA GLY A 137 0.63 16.73 6.99
C GLY A 137 1.08 15.55 6.19
#